data_947a9f9761dce0e2562096ab58a0329e
#
_entry.id   947a9f9761dce0e2562096ab58a0329e
#
_cell.length_a   1.000
_cell.length_b   1.000
_cell.length_c   1.000
_cell.angle_alpha   90.00
_cell.angle_beta   90.00
_cell.angle_gamma   90.00
#
_symmetry.space_group_name_H-M   'P 1'
#
loop_
_entity.id
_entity.type
_entity.pdbx_description
1 polymer ?
#
loop_
_entity_poly.entity_id
_entity_poly.type
_entity_poly.pdbx_seq_one_letter_code
_entity_poly.pdbx_strand_id
1 'polypeptide(L)'
;MEKNWVDFKLVKSAVTMQMVLDHYQIHWLKKSGEELRGRCPIHQGEGQQSFHVSLTKNAFHCFSCKARGNVLDFVGAMEKCSVREAAAKIQDWFAVTTNLMPVETKQVSKTEKRETDSEVGNKPLNFELKGVDLGHPYLGARGITKETAEIFGVGLFSGRGSMSGRVIIPIRNERGELVAYAGRAIDESEPRYKLPVGFRKSHVLFNFHKVEGEQVIIVEGFFDCMKVWQAGYSSVVALMGSALSDQQERLLVERFKTITLFLDADEAGRKAAEEIAVRLLRKVHVRILELPDGKQPDQLDQDQLRWLLG
;
A
#
# COMPACT_ATOMS: atom_id res chain seq x y z
N MET A 1 -12.43 -22.15 -27.56
CA MET A 1 -11.91 -22.27 -26.20
C MET A 1 -12.14 -20.93 -25.52
N GLU A 2 -13.16 -20.84 -24.67
CA GLU A 2 -13.45 -19.63 -23.91
C GLU A 2 -12.29 -19.37 -22.96
N LYS A 3 -11.69 -18.19 -23.07
CA LYS A 3 -10.68 -17.72 -22.12
C LYS A 3 -11.40 -17.44 -20.81
N ASN A 4 -11.46 -18.42 -19.89
CA ASN A 4 -11.91 -18.19 -18.52
C ASN A 4 -11.09 -17.05 -17.92
N TRP A 5 -11.74 -15.93 -17.71
CA TRP A 5 -11.15 -14.77 -17.05
C TRP A 5 -11.01 -15.11 -15.56
N VAL A 6 -9.80 -14.95 -15.01
CA VAL A 6 -9.50 -15.26 -13.61
C VAL A 6 -9.29 -13.97 -12.85
N ASP A 7 -10.09 -13.71 -11.83
CA ASP A 7 -9.90 -12.60 -10.92
C ASP A 7 -8.91 -12.97 -9.82
N PHE A 8 -7.64 -12.63 -10.03
CA PHE A 8 -6.56 -12.89 -9.07
C PHE A 8 -6.78 -12.22 -7.71
N LYS A 9 -7.45 -11.06 -7.68
CA LYS A 9 -7.72 -10.33 -6.44
C LYS A 9 -8.78 -11.06 -5.61
N LEU A 10 -9.83 -11.50 -6.28
CA LEU A 10 -10.88 -12.28 -5.66
C LEU A 10 -10.35 -13.61 -5.12
N VAL A 11 -9.57 -14.34 -5.89
CA VAL A 11 -8.96 -15.61 -5.45
C VAL A 11 -8.08 -15.42 -4.22
N LYS A 12 -7.20 -14.39 -4.22
CA LYS A 12 -6.34 -14.09 -3.06
C LYS A 12 -7.09 -13.67 -1.80
N SER A 13 -8.25 -13.04 -1.95
CA SER A 13 -9.06 -12.61 -0.80
C SER A 13 -9.96 -13.72 -0.26
N ALA A 14 -10.42 -14.63 -1.14
CA ALA A 14 -11.34 -15.70 -0.78
C ALA A 14 -10.63 -16.95 -0.22
N VAL A 15 -9.36 -17.19 -0.60
CA VAL A 15 -8.65 -18.43 -0.24
C VAL A 15 -7.45 -18.14 0.65
N THR A 16 -7.38 -18.84 1.77
CA THR A 16 -6.28 -18.72 2.75
C THR A 16 -5.22 -19.78 2.54
N MET A 17 -3.99 -19.53 3.05
CA MET A 17 -2.92 -20.53 3.09
C MET A 17 -3.35 -21.79 3.84
N GLN A 18 -4.15 -21.63 4.91
CA GLN A 18 -4.68 -22.78 5.64
C GLN A 18 -5.52 -23.67 4.74
N MET A 19 -6.48 -23.11 3.98
CA MET A 19 -7.33 -23.86 3.06
C MET A 19 -6.51 -24.62 2.01
N VAL A 20 -5.47 -24.00 1.48
CA VAL A 20 -4.59 -24.63 0.48
C VAL A 20 -3.74 -25.73 1.12
N LEU A 21 -3.22 -25.52 2.31
CA LEU A 21 -2.48 -26.56 3.06
C LEU A 21 -3.37 -27.78 3.36
N ASP A 22 -4.62 -27.53 3.75
CA ASP A 22 -5.60 -28.59 4.03
C ASP A 22 -5.96 -29.35 2.75
N HIS A 23 -6.11 -28.66 1.61
CA HIS A 23 -6.34 -29.28 0.31
C HIS A 23 -5.22 -30.25 -0.11
N TYR A 24 -3.95 -29.87 0.14
CA TYR A 24 -2.80 -30.74 -0.09
C TYR A 24 -2.52 -31.72 1.05
N GLN A 25 -3.37 -31.76 2.09
CA GLN A 25 -3.20 -32.62 3.29
C GLN A 25 -1.85 -32.40 3.99
N ILE A 26 -1.38 -31.14 4.01
CA ILE A 26 -0.12 -30.77 4.65
C ILE A 26 -0.35 -30.50 6.15
N HIS A 27 -0.41 -31.57 6.95
CA HIS A 27 -0.72 -31.51 8.40
C HIS A 27 0.53 -31.61 9.31
N TRP A 28 1.73 -31.78 8.73
CA TRP A 28 2.96 -31.91 9.49
C TRP A 28 3.62 -30.61 9.91
N LEU A 29 3.09 -29.46 9.49
CA LEU A 29 3.57 -28.17 9.93
C LEU A 29 3.14 -27.91 11.38
N LYS A 30 4.10 -27.51 12.23
CA LYS A 30 3.85 -27.23 13.64
C LYS A 30 3.61 -25.74 13.85
N LYS A 31 2.63 -25.41 14.70
CA LYS A 31 2.34 -24.03 15.08
C LYS A 31 3.47 -23.46 15.95
N SER A 32 3.99 -22.28 15.59
CA SER A 32 5.01 -21.55 16.32
C SER A 32 4.59 -20.06 16.36
N GLY A 33 3.88 -19.69 17.42
CA GLY A 33 3.21 -18.37 17.52
C GLY A 33 2.09 -18.24 16.47
N GLU A 34 2.17 -17.21 15.64
CA GLU A 34 1.22 -16.96 14.53
C GLU A 34 1.63 -17.60 13.20
N GLU A 35 2.70 -18.39 13.20
CA GLU A 35 3.24 -19.06 12.02
C GLU A 35 3.12 -20.57 12.12
N LEU A 36 3.07 -21.25 10.95
CA LEU A 36 3.29 -22.69 10.85
C LEU A 36 4.71 -22.91 10.31
N ARG A 37 5.43 -23.87 10.90
CA ARG A 37 6.81 -24.21 10.51
C ARG A 37 6.98 -25.70 10.33
N GLY A 38 7.80 -26.10 9.36
CA GLY A 38 8.08 -27.51 9.13
C GLY A 38 8.90 -27.77 7.88
N ARG A 39 8.80 -29.02 7.41
CA ARG A 39 9.44 -29.47 6.18
C ARG A 39 8.72 -28.85 4.97
N CYS A 40 9.49 -28.41 3.99
CA CYS A 40 8.94 -27.78 2.79
C CYS A 40 8.27 -28.83 1.87
N PRO A 41 7.00 -28.63 1.51
CA PRO A 41 6.30 -29.54 0.60
C PRO A 41 6.74 -29.37 -0.86
N ILE A 42 7.29 -28.21 -1.24
CA ILE A 42 7.65 -27.89 -2.62
C ILE A 42 8.90 -28.68 -3.07
N HIS A 43 9.98 -28.61 -2.28
CA HIS A 43 11.24 -29.30 -2.66
C HIS A 43 11.51 -30.59 -1.87
N GLN A 44 10.65 -30.92 -0.89
CA GLN A 44 10.70 -32.14 -0.08
C GLN A 44 12.08 -32.46 0.55
N GLY A 45 12.93 -31.42 0.74
CA GLY A 45 14.27 -31.55 1.30
C GLY A 45 14.28 -31.92 2.79
N GLU A 46 15.45 -32.28 3.31
CA GLU A 46 15.63 -32.79 4.69
C GLU A 46 15.48 -31.74 5.81
N GLY A 47 15.42 -30.45 5.48
CA GLY A 47 15.32 -29.37 6.46
C GLY A 47 13.99 -29.34 7.20
N GLN A 48 14.00 -29.77 8.47
CA GLN A 48 12.77 -29.95 9.26
C GLN A 48 12.03 -28.66 9.63
N GLN A 49 12.63 -27.49 9.48
CA GLN A 49 12.03 -26.18 9.83
C GLN A 49 12.29 -25.09 8.78
N SER A 50 12.58 -25.48 7.54
CA SER A 50 12.91 -24.52 6.48
C SER A 50 11.70 -23.80 5.87
N PHE A 51 10.50 -24.32 6.05
CA PHE A 51 9.28 -23.81 5.49
C PHE A 51 8.43 -23.10 6.55
N HIS A 52 8.16 -21.84 6.31
CA HIS A 52 7.37 -20.96 7.18
C HIS A 52 6.13 -20.49 6.45
N VAL A 53 4.98 -20.53 7.12
CA VAL A 53 3.70 -20.01 6.64
C VAL A 53 3.15 -19.03 7.66
N SER A 54 2.91 -17.80 7.24
CA SER A 54 2.20 -16.82 8.02
C SER A 54 0.71 -16.88 7.65
N LEU A 55 -0.13 -17.31 8.58
CA LEU A 55 -1.58 -17.38 8.37
C LEU A 55 -2.20 -15.97 8.32
N THR A 56 -1.66 -15.04 9.11
CA THR A 56 -2.11 -13.64 9.14
C THR A 56 -1.76 -12.86 7.88
N LYS A 57 -0.59 -13.14 7.28
CA LYS A 57 -0.16 -12.50 6.01
C LYS A 57 -0.61 -13.26 4.77
N ASN A 58 -1.23 -14.43 4.94
CA ASN A 58 -1.61 -15.33 3.85
C ASN A 58 -0.46 -15.62 2.88
N ALA A 59 0.74 -15.90 3.42
CA ALA A 59 1.99 -16.00 2.67
C ALA A 59 2.91 -17.09 3.22
N PHE A 60 3.84 -17.55 2.38
CA PHE A 60 4.85 -18.55 2.77
C PHE A 60 6.26 -18.13 2.36
N HIS A 61 7.25 -18.74 3.00
CA HIS A 61 8.66 -18.64 2.64
C HIS A 61 9.41 -19.93 3.01
N CYS A 62 10.16 -20.46 2.07
CA CYS A 62 11.11 -21.54 2.32
C CYS A 62 12.54 -20.99 2.33
N PHE A 63 13.22 -21.11 3.47
CA PHE A 63 14.61 -20.65 3.61
C PHE A 63 15.64 -21.53 2.89
N SER A 64 15.28 -22.78 2.55
CA SER A 64 16.13 -23.68 1.75
C SER A 64 16.04 -23.42 0.26
N CYS A 65 14.87 -23.65 -0.35
CA CYS A 65 14.70 -23.52 -1.81
C CYS A 65 14.34 -22.10 -2.27
N LYS A 66 14.24 -21.13 -1.34
CA LYS A 66 13.91 -19.73 -1.60
C LYS A 66 12.52 -19.47 -2.21
N ALA A 67 11.69 -20.50 -2.36
CA ALA A 67 10.30 -20.33 -2.79
C ALA A 67 9.54 -19.49 -1.74
N ARG A 68 8.82 -18.48 -2.22
CA ARG A 68 8.08 -17.53 -1.37
C ARG A 68 6.94 -16.90 -2.15
N GLY A 69 5.94 -16.40 -1.44
CA GLY A 69 4.82 -15.68 -2.04
C GLY A 69 3.51 -15.91 -1.30
N ASN A 70 2.40 -15.73 -2.01
CA ASN A 70 1.04 -15.93 -1.52
C ASN A 70 0.46 -17.29 -1.97
N VAL A 71 -0.84 -17.51 -1.78
CA VAL A 71 -1.51 -18.78 -2.15
C VAL A 71 -1.34 -19.17 -3.62
N LEU A 72 -1.31 -18.18 -4.54
CA LEU A 72 -1.14 -18.44 -5.97
C LEU A 72 0.27 -18.93 -6.28
N ASP A 73 1.27 -18.29 -5.67
CA ASP A 73 2.68 -18.65 -5.84
C ASP A 73 2.94 -20.05 -5.24
N PHE A 74 2.28 -20.37 -4.12
CA PHE A 74 2.39 -21.68 -3.49
C PHE A 74 1.82 -22.79 -4.39
N VAL A 75 0.59 -22.62 -4.88
CA VAL A 75 -0.03 -23.61 -5.79
C VAL A 75 0.75 -23.69 -7.09
N GLY A 76 1.21 -22.57 -7.66
CA GLY A 76 2.06 -22.55 -8.85
C GLY A 76 3.35 -23.36 -8.65
N ALA A 77 3.99 -23.24 -7.48
CA ALA A 77 5.19 -24.00 -7.15
C ALA A 77 4.91 -25.50 -6.89
N MET A 78 3.80 -25.84 -6.25
CA MET A 78 3.39 -27.24 -6.00
C MET A 78 3.02 -27.95 -7.30
N GLU A 79 2.26 -27.29 -8.16
CA GLU A 79 1.72 -27.83 -9.41
C GLU A 79 2.64 -27.61 -10.62
N LYS A 80 3.78 -26.92 -10.44
CA LYS A 80 4.72 -26.53 -11.49
C LYS A 80 4.03 -25.85 -12.69
N CYS A 81 3.12 -24.96 -12.39
CA CYS A 81 2.30 -24.25 -13.37
C CYS A 81 2.39 -22.71 -13.19
N SER A 82 1.89 -21.97 -14.18
CA SER A 82 1.85 -20.50 -14.11
C SER A 82 0.90 -20.02 -13.02
N VAL A 83 1.11 -18.79 -12.53
CA VAL A 83 0.22 -18.13 -11.53
C VAL A 83 -1.24 -18.07 -12.03
N ARG A 84 -1.45 -17.95 -13.35
CA ARG A 84 -2.78 -17.94 -13.93
C ARG A 84 -3.45 -19.32 -13.87
N GLU A 85 -2.73 -20.37 -14.16
CA GLU A 85 -3.22 -21.75 -14.05
C GLU A 85 -3.45 -22.14 -12.58
N ALA A 86 -2.56 -21.70 -11.68
CA ALA A 86 -2.76 -21.87 -10.25
C ALA A 86 -4.04 -21.20 -9.76
N ALA A 87 -4.31 -19.97 -10.21
CA ALA A 87 -5.54 -19.26 -9.86
C ALA A 87 -6.79 -19.94 -10.41
N ALA A 88 -6.77 -20.48 -11.62
CA ALA A 88 -7.89 -21.24 -12.18
C ALA A 88 -8.14 -22.53 -11.38
N LYS A 89 -7.10 -23.26 -11.00
CA LYS A 89 -7.22 -24.45 -10.14
C LYS A 89 -7.81 -24.10 -8.76
N ILE A 90 -7.35 -23.03 -8.15
CA ILE A 90 -7.89 -22.57 -6.86
C ILE A 90 -9.37 -22.19 -6.96
N GLN A 91 -9.78 -21.54 -8.06
CA GLN A 91 -11.20 -21.25 -8.31
C GLN A 91 -12.04 -22.52 -8.38
N ASP A 92 -11.55 -23.54 -9.08
CA ASP A 92 -12.24 -24.83 -9.20
C ASP A 92 -12.29 -25.57 -7.84
N TRP A 93 -11.20 -25.62 -7.10
CA TRP A 93 -11.12 -26.34 -5.82
C TRP A 93 -12.01 -25.75 -4.73
N PHE A 94 -12.09 -24.42 -4.69
CA PHE A 94 -12.80 -23.71 -3.62
C PHE A 94 -14.07 -23.00 -4.09
N ALA A 95 -14.56 -23.33 -5.31
CA ALA A 95 -15.78 -22.77 -5.90
C ALA A 95 -15.86 -21.24 -5.83
N VAL A 96 -14.73 -20.56 -6.06
CA VAL A 96 -14.67 -19.09 -6.06
C VAL A 96 -15.30 -18.57 -7.34
N THR A 97 -16.63 -18.32 -7.30
CA THR A 97 -17.41 -17.87 -8.47
C THR A 97 -17.71 -16.38 -8.42
N THR A 98 -17.71 -15.74 -9.58
CA THR A 98 -18.10 -14.34 -9.81
C THR A 98 -19.63 -14.18 -9.97
N ASN A 99 -20.46 -14.95 -9.29
CA ASN A 99 -21.91 -14.83 -9.43
C ASN A 99 -22.50 -13.73 -8.53
N LEU A 100 -22.86 -12.63 -9.17
CA LEU A 100 -23.80 -11.64 -8.71
C LEU A 100 -25.24 -12.23 -8.80
N MET A 101 -25.74 -12.82 -7.74
CA MET A 101 -27.18 -12.96 -7.48
C MET A 101 -27.43 -13.09 -5.96
N PRO A 102 -28.47 -12.46 -5.41
CA PRO A 102 -28.72 -12.41 -3.97
C PRO A 102 -29.34 -13.72 -3.49
N VAL A 103 -28.78 -14.32 -2.46
CA VAL A 103 -29.35 -15.43 -1.73
C VAL A 103 -30.04 -14.91 -0.49
N GLU A 104 -31.35 -15.15 -0.43
CA GLU A 104 -32.21 -14.89 0.71
C GLU A 104 -31.75 -15.64 1.97
N THR A 105 -31.64 -14.89 3.04
CA THR A 105 -31.25 -15.34 4.37
C THR A 105 -32.39 -16.07 5.06
N LYS A 106 -32.18 -17.33 5.44
CA LYS A 106 -32.89 -17.94 6.56
C LYS A 106 -32.16 -17.69 7.86
N GLN A 107 -32.84 -17.00 8.76
CA GLN A 107 -32.37 -16.64 10.09
C GLN A 107 -32.11 -17.89 10.95
N VAL A 108 -30.96 -17.97 11.55
CA VAL A 108 -30.71 -18.62 12.83
C VAL A 108 -29.97 -17.67 13.72
N SER A 109 -30.64 -17.25 14.78
CA SER A 109 -30.17 -16.36 15.82
C SER A 109 -29.03 -16.99 16.61
N LYS A 110 -27.88 -16.28 16.70
CA LYS A 110 -27.12 -16.11 17.93
C LYS A 110 -26.13 -14.95 17.78
N THR A 111 -26.36 -13.97 18.60
CA THR A 111 -25.59 -12.76 18.84
C THR A 111 -24.15 -13.04 19.18
N GLU A 112 -23.25 -12.72 18.27
CA GLU A 112 -21.90 -12.26 18.58
C GLU A 112 -21.53 -11.22 17.54
N LYS A 113 -21.27 -9.99 17.99
CA LYS A 113 -20.87 -8.85 17.17
C LYS A 113 -19.59 -9.19 16.40
N ARG A 114 -19.70 -9.56 15.14
CA ARG A 114 -18.63 -9.38 14.15
C ARG A 114 -18.80 -7.98 13.59
N GLU A 115 -18.01 -7.07 14.09
CA GLU A 115 -17.81 -5.77 13.44
C GLU A 115 -17.29 -6.05 12.02
N THR A 116 -18.04 -5.62 11.02
CA THR A 116 -17.69 -5.75 9.61
C THR A 116 -16.43 -4.94 9.35
N ASP A 117 -15.38 -5.61 8.92
CA ASP A 117 -13.99 -5.12 8.75
C ASP A 117 -13.84 -4.06 7.62
N SER A 118 -14.95 -3.57 7.08
CA SER A 118 -15.01 -2.57 6.00
C SER A 118 -15.09 -1.11 6.46
N GLU A 119 -15.30 -0.83 7.77
CA GLU A 119 -15.50 0.53 8.27
C GLU A 119 -14.49 1.01 9.33
N VAL A 120 -13.54 0.17 9.74
CA VAL A 120 -12.55 0.61 10.73
C VAL A 120 -11.37 1.27 10.03
N GLY A 121 -11.42 2.60 9.92
CA GLY A 121 -10.29 3.43 9.48
C GLY A 121 -9.06 3.27 10.38
N ASN A 122 -7.95 3.92 10.01
CA ASN A 122 -6.78 3.98 10.87
C ASN A 122 -7.12 4.68 12.19
N LYS A 123 -6.86 4.03 13.31
CA LYS A 123 -7.10 4.64 14.64
C LYS A 123 -6.09 5.76 14.89
N PRO A 124 -6.51 6.92 15.45
CA PRO A 124 -5.60 7.96 15.87
C PRO A 124 -4.59 7.44 16.89
N LEU A 125 -3.33 7.90 16.76
CA LEU A 125 -2.31 7.64 17.76
C LEU A 125 -2.56 8.54 18.98
N ASN A 126 -2.36 7.99 20.18
CA ASN A 126 -2.46 8.72 21.44
C ASN A 126 -1.11 9.29 21.92
N PHE A 127 -0.10 9.31 21.04
CA PHE A 127 1.24 9.82 21.33
C PHE A 127 1.82 10.54 20.12
N GLU A 128 2.77 11.42 20.37
CA GLU A 128 3.63 12.02 19.33
C GLU A 128 5.10 11.71 19.64
N LEU A 129 5.87 11.46 18.58
CA LEU A 129 7.30 11.26 18.70
C LEU A 129 7.99 12.58 19.06
N LYS A 130 8.78 12.56 20.13
CA LYS A 130 9.57 13.71 20.61
C LYS A 130 11.03 13.55 20.20
N GLY A 131 11.76 14.67 20.14
CA GLY A 131 13.18 14.63 19.78
C GLY A 131 13.43 14.37 18.31
N VAL A 132 12.58 14.93 17.46
CA VAL A 132 12.72 14.90 16.02
C VAL A 132 13.57 16.08 15.57
N ASP A 133 14.69 15.82 14.89
CA ASP A 133 15.56 16.86 14.33
C ASP A 133 15.03 17.30 12.95
N LEU A 134 14.27 18.41 12.96
CA LEU A 134 13.71 19.02 11.74
C LEU A 134 14.75 19.73 10.88
N GLY A 135 15.94 19.99 11.40
CA GLY A 135 17.05 20.63 10.70
C GLY A 135 18.10 19.67 10.13
N HIS A 136 17.84 18.35 10.18
CA HIS A 136 18.83 17.36 9.78
C HIS A 136 19.29 17.54 8.30
N PRO A 137 20.61 17.50 8.00
CA PRO A 137 21.16 17.77 6.66
C PRO A 137 20.56 16.94 5.53
N TYR A 138 20.09 15.74 5.82
CA TYR A 138 19.41 14.88 4.83
C TYR A 138 18.21 15.58 4.18
N LEU A 139 17.44 16.36 4.93
CA LEU A 139 16.28 17.08 4.37
C LEU A 139 16.72 18.15 3.40
N GLY A 140 17.75 18.92 3.73
CA GLY A 140 18.37 19.90 2.84
C GLY A 140 18.93 19.26 1.57
N ALA A 141 19.61 18.10 1.70
CA ALA A 141 20.12 17.33 0.54
C ALA A 141 18.96 16.82 -0.37
N ARG A 142 17.76 16.65 0.18
CA ARG A 142 16.53 16.31 -0.58
C ARG A 142 15.79 17.56 -1.07
N GLY A 143 16.34 18.75 -0.89
CA GLY A 143 15.74 20.02 -1.30
C GLY A 143 14.52 20.44 -0.47
N ILE A 144 14.38 19.91 0.75
CA ILE A 144 13.31 20.32 1.70
C ILE A 144 13.88 21.42 2.59
N THR A 145 13.20 22.58 2.60
CA THR A 145 13.57 23.70 3.48
C THR A 145 13.19 23.41 4.93
N LYS A 146 13.84 24.08 5.85
CA LYS A 146 13.53 23.97 7.28
C LYS A 146 12.07 24.34 7.57
N GLU A 147 11.56 25.37 6.94
CA GLU A 147 10.16 25.80 7.04
C GLU A 147 9.21 24.68 6.60
N THR A 148 9.46 24.05 5.44
CA THR A 148 8.66 22.92 4.97
C THR A 148 8.73 21.74 5.95
N ALA A 149 9.92 21.43 6.46
CA ALA A 149 10.12 20.37 7.45
C ALA A 149 9.32 20.63 8.73
N GLU A 150 9.29 21.87 9.21
CA GLU A 150 8.50 22.30 10.39
C GLU A 150 6.99 22.16 10.13
N ILE A 151 6.49 22.62 8.98
CA ILE A 151 5.08 22.56 8.61
C ILE A 151 4.57 21.12 8.50
N PHE A 152 5.37 20.22 7.96
CA PHE A 152 5.03 18.81 7.82
C PHE A 152 5.41 17.97 9.05
N GLY A 153 6.20 18.51 9.98
CA GLY A 153 6.70 17.80 11.15
C GLY A 153 7.71 16.69 10.79
N VAL A 154 8.47 16.88 9.70
CA VAL A 154 9.37 15.87 9.13
C VAL A 154 10.80 16.08 9.62
N GLY A 155 11.43 15.06 10.17
CA GLY A 155 12.80 15.15 10.67
C GLY A 155 13.41 13.83 11.06
N LEU A 156 14.70 13.83 11.40
CA LEU A 156 15.39 12.62 11.87
C LEU A 156 14.95 12.30 13.30
N PHE A 157 14.56 11.06 13.51
CA PHE A 157 14.22 10.56 14.84
C PHE A 157 15.39 9.76 15.43
N SER A 158 16.00 10.32 16.46
CA SER A 158 17.13 9.69 17.19
C SER A 158 16.69 8.89 18.42
N GLY A 159 15.39 8.84 18.71
CA GLY A 159 14.84 8.09 19.84
C GLY A 159 14.92 6.58 19.68
N ARG A 160 14.45 5.84 20.69
CA ARG A 160 14.47 4.37 20.67
C ARG A 160 13.28 3.81 19.89
N GLY A 161 13.45 2.61 19.33
CA GLY A 161 12.38 1.86 18.67
C GLY A 161 12.61 1.64 17.19
N SER A 162 11.60 1.12 16.52
CA SER A 162 11.70 0.66 15.14
C SER A 162 11.87 1.76 14.10
N MET A 163 11.68 3.03 14.48
CA MET A 163 11.85 4.22 13.65
C MET A 163 13.15 4.97 13.95
N SER A 164 13.97 4.51 14.90
CA SER A 164 15.24 5.11 15.25
C SER A 164 16.18 5.21 14.03
N GLY A 165 16.87 6.34 13.87
CA GLY A 165 17.77 6.61 12.76
C GLY A 165 17.08 6.84 11.41
N ARG A 166 15.77 7.02 11.37
CA ARG A 166 15.01 7.31 10.15
C ARG A 166 14.45 8.73 10.19
N VAL A 167 14.30 9.30 9.01
CA VAL A 167 13.49 10.51 8.86
C VAL A 167 12.03 10.08 8.99
N ILE A 168 11.36 10.58 10.05
CA ILE A 168 9.95 10.32 10.27
C ILE A 168 9.08 11.35 9.55
N ILE A 169 7.95 10.88 9.05
CA ILE A 169 6.95 11.65 8.33
C ILE A 169 5.60 11.36 8.99
N PRO A 170 5.01 12.33 9.71
CA PRO A 170 3.68 12.15 10.32
C PRO A 170 2.61 11.98 9.25
N ILE A 171 1.76 10.97 9.40
CA ILE A 171 0.62 10.74 8.51
C ILE A 171 -0.65 11.02 9.29
N ARG A 172 -1.47 11.93 8.76
CA ARG A 172 -2.74 12.32 9.36
C ARG A 172 -3.90 11.88 8.46
N ASN A 173 -5.02 11.54 9.10
CA ASN A 173 -6.26 11.23 8.38
C ASN A 173 -6.94 12.52 7.85
N GLU A 174 -8.10 12.40 7.23
CA GLU A 174 -8.89 13.49 6.68
C GLU A 174 -9.33 14.53 7.72
N ARG A 175 -9.35 14.16 9.01
CA ARG A 175 -9.68 15.04 10.15
C ARG A 175 -8.46 15.72 10.75
N GLY A 176 -7.26 15.47 10.21
CA GLY A 176 -6.00 15.98 10.74
C GLY A 176 -5.47 15.22 11.95
N GLU A 177 -6.11 14.12 12.36
CA GLU A 177 -5.65 13.29 13.46
C GLU A 177 -4.44 12.45 13.03
N LEU A 178 -3.42 12.39 13.87
CA LEU A 178 -2.21 11.60 13.62
C LEU A 178 -2.54 10.11 13.70
N VAL A 179 -2.34 9.36 12.60
CA VAL A 179 -2.68 7.93 12.53
C VAL A 179 -1.47 7.03 12.33
N ALA A 180 -0.35 7.57 11.84
CA ALA A 180 0.89 6.82 11.65
C ALA A 180 2.10 7.74 11.53
N TYR A 181 3.27 7.14 11.59
CA TYR A 181 4.53 7.72 11.11
C TYR A 181 5.11 6.80 10.03
N ALA A 182 5.48 7.36 8.89
CA ALA A 182 6.39 6.68 7.97
C ALA A 182 7.82 6.96 8.40
N GLY A 183 8.70 5.98 8.29
CA GLY A 183 10.13 6.12 8.56
C GLY A 183 10.95 5.87 7.30
N ARG A 184 11.56 6.93 6.72
CA ARG A 184 12.45 6.81 5.57
C ARG A 184 13.88 6.56 6.03
N ALA A 185 14.56 5.56 5.45
CA ALA A 185 15.99 5.36 5.63
C ALA A 185 16.78 6.54 5.06
N ILE A 186 17.81 6.99 5.79
CA ILE A 186 18.73 8.04 5.34
C ILE A 186 19.98 7.46 4.67
N ASP A 187 20.15 6.17 4.76
CA ASP A 187 21.21 5.34 4.21
C ASP A 187 20.62 4.30 3.23
N GLU A 188 21.39 3.30 2.84
CA GLU A 188 20.97 2.21 1.95
C GLU A 188 20.18 1.08 2.66
N SER A 189 19.79 1.28 3.92
CA SER A 189 19.09 0.25 4.69
C SER A 189 17.66 0.00 4.17
N GLU A 190 17.30 -1.28 4.05
CA GLU A 190 15.97 -1.71 3.66
C GLU A 190 15.06 -2.00 4.89
N PRO A 191 13.77 -1.79 4.79
CA PRO A 191 13.07 -1.18 3.66
C PRO A 191 13.31 0.34 3.60
N ARG A 192 13.38 0.90 2.39
CA ARG A 192 13.54 2.34 2.15
C ARG A 192 12.49 3.18 2.90
N TYR A 193 11.24 2.74 2.87
CA TYR A 193 10.16 3.26 3.70
C TYR A 193 9.62 2.18 4.63
N LYS A 194 9.49 2.50 5.91
CA LYS A 194 8.89 1.66 6.93
C LYS A 194 7.59 2.28 7.41
N LEU A 195 6.52 1.51 7.34
CA LEU A 195 5.21 1.86 7.89
C LEU A 195 4.89 0.97 9.08
N PRO A 196 4.08 1.43 10.05
CA PRO A 196 3.66 0.59 11.17
C PRO A 196 2.86 -0.63 10.70
N VAL A 197 3.01 -1.73 11.43
CA VAL A 197 2.18 -2.92 11.20
C VAL A 197 0.71 -2.56 11.45
N GLY A 198 -0.18 -2.97 10.54
CA GLY A 198 -1.60 -2.70 10.62
C GLY A 198 -2.04 -1.32 10.09
N PHE A 199 -1.10 -0.44 9.74
CA PHE A 199 -1.46 0.81 9.08
C PHE A 199 -1.98 0.55 7.67
N ARG A 200 -3.19 1.04 7.40
CA ARG A 200 -3.87 0.91 6.08
C ARG A 200 -3.62 2.19 5.26
N LYS A 201 -2.52 2.23 4.50
CA LYS A 201 -2.20 3.38 3.63
C LYS A 201 -3.29 3.66 2.59
N SER A 202 -4.03 2.63 2.16
CA SER A 202 -5.14 2.72 1.23
C SER A 202 -6.34 3.54 1.73
N HIS A 203 -6.37 3.88 3.03
CA HIS A 203 -7.46 4.65 3.65
C HIS A 203 -7.10 6.12 3.85
N VAL A 204 -5.90 6.55 3.45
CA VAL A 204 -5.39 7.89 3.73
C VAL A 204 -4.73 8.47 2.48
N LEU A 205 -4.89 9.76 2.28
CA LEU A 205 -4.09 10.57 1.36
C LEU A 205 -3.19 11.48 2.19
N PHE A 206 -1.89 11.42 1.95
CA PHE A 206 -0.95 12.29 2.67
C PHE A 206 -1.25 13.77 2.36
N ASN A 207 -1.23 14.60 3.38
CA ASN A 207 -1.55 16.04 3.34
C ASN A 207 -3.02 16.42 3.05
N PHE A 208 -3.94 15.47 2.89
CA PHE A 208 -5.33 15.74 2.51
C PHE A 208 -6.04 16.73 3.47
N HIS A 209 -5.78 16.64 4.77
CA HIS A 209 -6.40 17.46 5.81
C HIS A 209 -6.04 18.97 5.71
N LYS A 210 -4.96 19.32 4.98
CA LYS A 210 -4.52 20.70 4.79
C LYS A 210 -4.95 21.30 3.46
N VAL A 211 -5.49 20.48 2.56
CA VAL A 211 -5.89 20.96 1.23
C VAL A 211 -7.15 21.80 1.36
N GLU A 212 -7.15 22.96 0.73
CA GLU A 212 -8.31 23.86 0.65
C GLU A 212 -8.82 23.97 -0.79
N GLY A 213 -10.10 24.36 -0.94
CA GLY A 213 -10.73 24.53 -2.25
C GLY A 213 -11.14 23.24 -2.93
N GLU A 214 -11.45 23.32 -4.22
CA GLU A 214 -12.05 22.25 -5.03
C GLU A 214 -11.09 21.66 -6.07
N GLN A 215 -9.81 22.07 -6.03
CA GLN A 215 -8.76 21.56 -6.92
C GLN A 215 -7.65 20.90 -6.11
N VAL A 216 -7.08 19.82 -6.65
CA VAL A 216 -5.98 19.12 -5.99
C VAL A 216 -4.99 18.55 -7.00
N ILE A 217 -3.71 18.58 -6.64
CA ILE A 217 -2.63 17.91 -7.34
C ILE A 217 -2.37 16.57 -6.63
N ILE A 218 -2.29 15.49 -7.38
CA ILE A 218 -1.96 14.16 -6.87
C ILE A 218 -0.55 13.80 -7.31
N VAL A 219 0.29 13.42 -6.35
CA VAL A 219 1.64 12.89 -6.55
C VAL A 219 1.79 11.51 -5.91
N GLU A 220 2.90 10.80 -6.18
CA GLU A 220 3.10 9.45 -5.63
C GLU A 220 3.62 9.46 -4.21
N GLY A 221 4.67 10.22 -3.92
CA GLY A 221 5.45 10.11 -2.70
C GLY A 221 5.35 11.31 -1.76
N PHE A 222 5.87 11.11 -0.55
CA PHE A 222 5.89 12.14 0.49
C PHE A 222 6.76 13.35 0.10
N PHE A 223 7.93 13.11 -0.48
CA PHE A 223 8.85 14.18 -0.87
C PHE A 223 8.33 14.97 -2.06
N ASP A 224 7.67 14.30 -3.02
CA ASP A 224 7.00 14.96 -4.14
C ASP A 224 5.94 15.94 -3.63
N CYS A 225 5.11 15.49 -2.69
CA CYS A 225 4.10 16.33 -2.06
C CYS A 225 4.72 17.56 -1.36
N MET A 226 5.77 17.36 -0.59
CA MET A 226 6.45 18.47 0.10
C MET A 226 7.12 19.44 -0.87
N LYS A 227 7.72 18.96 -1.96
CA LYS A 227 8.37 19.78 -2.99
C LYS A 227 7.35 20.61 -3.77
N VAL A 228 6.25 20.01 -4.18
CA VAL A 228 5.14 20.73 -4.86
C VAL A 228 4.54 21.77 -3.92
N TRP A 229 4.31 21.41 -2.66
CA TRP A 229 3.84 22.34 -1.64
C TRP A 229 4.81 23.53 -1.46
N GLN A 230 6.11 23.24 -1.33
CA GLN A 230 7.18 24.23 -1.17
C GLN A 230 7.30 25.18 -2.39
N ALA A 231 6.93 24.73 -3.59
CA ALA A 231 6.88 25.57 -4.79
C ALA A 231 5.69 26.54 -4.81
N GLY A 232 4.79 26.47 -3.82
CA GLY A 232 3.62 27.35 -3.66
C GLY A 232 2.27 26.69 -3.95
N TYR A 233 2.25 25.40 -4.28
CA TYR A 233 1.03 24.65 -4.58
C TYR A 233 0.56 23.86 -3.37
N SER A 234 -0.13 24.54 -2.44
CA SER A 234 -0.57 23.95 -1.17
C SER A 234 -1.63 22.86 -1.31
N SER A 235 -2.43 22.91 -2.40
CA SER A 235 -3.47 21.91 -2.69
C SER A 235 -2.88 20.67 -3.37
N VAL A 236 -2.01 19.95 -2.65
CA VAL A 236 -1.33 18.74 -3.11
C VAL A 236 -1.48 17.62 -2.11
N VAL A 237 -1.68 16.39 -2.60
CA VAL A 237 -1.76 15.15 -1.80
C VAL A 237 -0.89 14.06 -2.40
N ALA A 238 -0.42 13.11 -1.56
CA ALA A 238 0.29 11.94 -2.07
C ALA A 238 -0.50 10.63 -1.82
N LEU A 239 -0.43 9.73 -2.81
CA LEU A 239 -1.00 8.37 -2.74
C LEU A 239 -0.20 7.45 -1.80
N MET A 240 1.05 7.78 -1.53
CA MET A 240 2.03 6.93 -0.84
C MET A 240 2.31 5.62 -1.61
N GLY A 241 2.28 5.68 -2.92
CA GLY A 241 2.48 4.61 -3.90
C GLY A 241 1.84 4.97 -5.24
N SER A 242 1.93 4.08 -6.23
CA SER A 242 1.46 4.33 -7.60
C SER A 242 -0.01 3.96 -7.85
N ALA A 243 -0.73 3.35 -6.90
CA ALA A 243 -2.10 2.89 -7.11
C ALA A 243 -3.11 3.68 -6.27
N LEU A 244 -4.21 4.09 -6.90
CA LEU A 244 -5.36 4.70 -6.23
C LEU A 244 -6.29 3.62 -5.68
N SER A 245 -6.54 3.62 -4.37
CA SER A 245 -7.51 2.73 -3.72
C SER A 245 -8.95 3.25 -3.86
N ASP A 246 -9.93 2.40 -3.62
CA ASP A 246 -11.35 2.79 -3.67
C ASP A 246 -11.69 3.81 -2.57
N GLN A 247 -11.05 3.71 -1.41
CA GLN A 247 -11.27 4.68 -0.32
C GLN A 247 -10.61 6.04 -0.63
N GLN A 248 -9.39 6.04 -1.18
CA GLN A 248 -8.74 7.28 -1.62
C GLN A 248 -9.52 7.95 -2.76
N GLU A 249 -10.05 7.16 -3.70
CA GLU A 249 -10.93 7.67 -4.76
C GLU A 249 -12.18 8.35 -4.19
N ARG A 250 -12.86 7.73 -3.21
CA ARG A 250 -14.02 8.35 -2.54
C ARG A 250 -13.66 9.70 -1.93
N LEU A 251 -12.59 9.76 -1.14
CA LEU A 251 -12.13 11.02 -0.54
C LEU A 251 -11.89 12.12 -1.59
N LEU A 252 -11.30 11.76 -2.73
CA LEU A 252 -11.01 12.70 -3.81
C LEU A 252 -12.29 13.21 -4.49
N VAL A 253 -13.18 12.31 -4.89
CA VAL A 253 -14.38 12.70 -5.66
C VAL A 253 -15.45 13.37 -4.81
N GLU A 254 -15.48 13.12 -3.50
CA GLU A 254 -16.38 13.82 -2.58
C GLU A 254 -15.97 15.26 -2.34
N ARG A 255 -14.69 15.59 -2.45
CA ARG A 255 -14.17 16.91 -2.09
C ARG A 255 -13.78 17.77 -3.28
N PHE A 256 -13.25 17.19 -4.37
CA PHE A 256 -12.63 17.97 -5.44
C PHE A 256 -13.42 17.86 -6.75
N LYS A 257 -13.46 18.98 -7.48
CA LYS A 257 -14.03 19.05 -8.82
C LYS A 257 -12.98 18.90 -9.92
N THR A 258 -11.72 19.28 -9.62
CA THR A 258 -10.61 19.21 -10.55
C THR A 258 -9.43 18.51 -9.89
N ILE A 259 -8.90 17.50 -10.56
CA ILE A 259 -7.75 16.71 -10.12
C ILE A 259 -6.67 16.77 -11.17
N THR A 260 -5.47 17.19 -10.77
CA THR A 260 -4.27 17.15 -11.60
C THR A 260 -3.40 15.98 -11.18
N LEU A 261 -3.19 15.03 -12.07
CA LEU A 261 -2.26 13.92 -11.86
C LEU A 261 -0.85 14.37 -12.25
N PHE A 262 0.07 14.34 -11.32
CA PHE A 262 1.47 14.73 -11.47
C PHE A 262 2.36 13.63 -10.88
N LEU A 263 2.37 12.46 -11.57
CA LEU A 263 3.02 11.24 -11.14
C LEU A 263 4.42 11.12 -11.75
N ASP A 264 5.20 10.11 -11.32
CA ASP A 264 6.56 9.89 -11.79
C ASP A 264 6.60 9.62 -13.30
N ALA A 265 7.62 10.13 -14.00
CA ALA A 265 7.78 9.98 -15.46
C ALA A 265 8.49 8.68 -15.86
N ASP A 266 8.27 7.61 -15.11
CA ASP A 266 8.65 6.26 -15.51
C ASP A 266 7.47 5.50 -16.12
N GLU A 267 7.71 4.30 -16.63
CA GLU A 267 6.66 3.47 -17.24
C GLU A 267 5.53 3.14 -16.25
N ALA A 268 5.89 2.91 -14.98
CA ALA A 268 4.92 2.56 -13.95
C ALA A 268 4.04 3.77 -13.58
N GLY A 269 4.63 4.96 -13.43
CA GLY A 269 3.91 6.19 -13.10
C GLY A 269 3.00 6.65 -14.25
N ARG A 270 3.44 6.56 -15.51
CA ARG A 270 2.59 6.85 -16.68
C ARG A 270 1.38 5.91 -16.74
N LYS A 271 1.60 4.61 -16.59
CA LYS A 271 0.50 3.63 -16.55
C LYS A 271 -0.46 3.88 -15.39
N ALA A 272 0.06 4.21 -14.22
CA ALA A 272 -0.74 4.57 -13.06
C ALA A 272 -1.59 5.83 -13.33
N ALA A 273 -1.02 6.86 -13.96
CA ALA A 273 -1.74 8.07 -14.34
C ALA A 273 -2.92 7.78 -15.27
N GLU A 274 -2.72 6.95 -16.30
CA GLU A 274 -3.78 6.52 -17.21
C GLU A 274 -4.88 5.73 -16.49
N GLU A 275 -4.52 4.73 -15.67
CA GLU A 275 -5.47 3.92 -14.91
C GLU A 275 -6.29 4.77 -13.93
N ILE A 276 -5.64 5.70 -13.21
CA ILE A 276 -6.29 6.62 -12.29
C ILE A 276 -7.21 7.60 -13.04
N ALA A 277 -6.75 8.15 -14.15
CA ALA A 277 -7.55 9.08 -14.97
C ALA A 277 -8.84 8.41 -15.45
N VAL A 278 -8.77 7.20 -15.99
CA VAL A 278 -9.95 6.43 -16.46
C VAL A 278 -10.97 6.23 -15.33
N ARG A 279 -10.53 6.01 -14.09
CA ARG A 279 -11.42 5.85 -12.94
C ARG A 279 -12.10 7.17 -12.52
N LEU A 280 -11.37 8.27 -12.62
CA LEU A 280 -11.82 9.59 -12.11
C LEU A 280 -12.60 10.40 -13.15
N LEU A 281 -12.30 10.28 -14.45
CA LEU A 281 -12.88 11.09 -15.55
C LEU A 281 -14.41 11.13 -15.61
N ARG A 282 -15.07 10.06 -15.11
CA ARG A 282 -16.55 10.01 -15.07
C ARG A 282 -17.17 10.77 -13.89
N LYS A 283 -16.34 11.26 -12.97
CA LYS A 283 -16.79 11.81 -11.68
C LYS A 283 -16.32 13.26 -11.50
N VAL A 284 -15.10 13.58 -11.97
CA VAL A 284 -14.45 14.87 -11.79
C VAL A 284 -13.67 15.25 -13.05
N HIS A 285 -13.30 16.53 -13.17
CA HIS A 285 -12.37 16.95 -14.22
C HIS A 285 -10.95 16.47 -13.89
N VAL A 286 -10.28 15.81 -14.84
CA VAL A 286 -8.93 15.27 -14.65
C VAL A 286 -7.97 15.87 -15.67
N ARG A 287 -6.83 16.36 -15.21
CA ARG A 287 -5.68 16.80 -16.01
C ARG A 287 -4.50 15.89 -15.69
N ILE A 288 -3.81 15.40 -16.71
CA ILE A 288 -2.52 14.72 -16.55
C ILE A 288 -1.43 15.72 -16.93
N LEU A 289 -0.45 15.89 -16.06
CA LEU A 289 0.76 16.65 -16.34
C LEU A 289 1.92 15.67 -16.54
N GLU A 290 2.59 15.80 -17.68
CA GLU A 290 3.75 15.00 -18.01
C GLU A 290 5.02 15.67 -17.48
N LEU A 291 5.84 14.89 -16.83
CA LEU A 291 7.19 15.26 -16.43
C LEU A 291 8.18 14.91 -17.55
N PRO A 292 9.35 15.57 -17.59
CA PRO A 292 10.46 15.12 -18.44
C PRO A 292 10.81 13.66 -18.12
N ASP A 293 11.13 12.87 -19.16
CA ASP A 293 11.38 11.43 -19.05
C ASP A 293 12.33 11.05 -17.91
N GLY A 294 11.91 10.08 -17.11
CA GLY A 294 12.66 9.53 -15.98
C GLY A 294 12.80 10.46 -14.77
N LYS A 295 12.08 11.59 -14.75
CA LYS A 295 12.06 12.51 -13.60
C LYS A 295 10.91 12.20 -12.65
N GLN A 296 11.11 12.57 -11.38
CA GLN A 296 10.09 12.59 -10.34
C GLN A 296 9.86 14.04 -9.89
N PRO A 297 8.69 14.40 -9.37
CA PRO A 297 8.41 15.76 -8.92
C PRO A 297 9.45 16.29 -7.91
N ASP A 298 9.97 15.44 -7.01
CA ASP A 298 10.95 15.84 -6.01
C ASP A 298 12.36 16.14 -6.57
N GLN A 299 12.62 15.77 -7.81
CA GLN A 299 13.88 16.06 -8.51
C GLN A 299 13.89 17.39 -9.28
N LEU A 300 12.73 18.04 -9.35
CA LEU A 300 12.59 19.33 -10.00
C LEU A 300 12.90 20.48 -9.02
N ASP A 301 13.45 21.56 -9.53
CA ASP A 301 13.56 22.80 -8.78
C ASP A 301 12.22 23.58 -8.72
N GLN A 302 12.17 24.65 -7.93
CA GLN A 302 10.95 25.42 -7.74
C GLN A 302 10.45 26.10 -9.03
N ASP A 303 11.35 26.56 -9.89
CA ASP A 303 11.01 27.27 -11.10
C ASP A 303 10.44 26.30 -12.16
N GLN A 304 11.04 25.09 -12.25
CA GLN A 304 10.51 24.00 -13.08
C GLN A 304 9.12 23.56 -12.62
N LEU A 305 8.91 23.41 -11.32
CA LEU A 305 7.60 23.07 -10.76
C LEU A 305 6.57 24.16 -11.06
N ARG A 306 6.93 25.44 -10.88
CA ARG A 306 6.04 26.57 -11.19
C ARG A 306 5.69 26.64 -12.67
N TRP A 307 6.66 26.38 -13.55
CA TRP A 307 6.42 26.39 -14.98
C TRP A 307 5.49 25.25 -15.43
N LEU A 308 5.59 24.06 -14.85
CA LEU A 308 4.76 22.91 -15.19
C LEU A 308 3.35 23.02 -14.62
N LEU A 309 3.22 23.52 -13.40
CA LEU A 309 1.95 23.55 -12.69
C LEU A 309 1.12 24.80 -13.03
N GLY A 310 1.74 25.81 -13.64
CA GLY A 310 1.11 26.98 -14.23
C GLY A 310 0.74 28.04 -13.29
#